data_aae96c64d361a7e45356ca1b353b1636
#
_entry.id   aae96c64d361a7e45356ca1b353b1636
#
_cell.length_a   1.000
_cell.length_b   1.000
_cell.length_c   1.000
_cell.angle_alpha   90.00
_cell.angle_beta   90.00
_cell.angle_gamma   90.00
#
_symmetry.space_group_name_H-M   'P 1'
#
loop_
_entity.id
_entity.type
_entity.pdbx_description
1 polymer ?
#
loop_
_entity_poly.entity_id
_entity_poly.type
_entity_poly.pdbx_seq_one_letter_code
_entity_poly.pdbx_strand_id
1 'polypeptide(L)'
;YFEVPQTEMYGEPFQVPTPHEMVFSSWYQGGEVFRSGLTYLRGNGKIFYFSPGHETYPIYHQSEIQLVLKNAVKWACPAPGIWLDNYTRKATPPVENIQERGPKLHEPGSEGLR
;
A
#
# COMPACT_ATOMS: atom_id res chain seq x y z
N TYR A 1 -8.96 12.31 9.16
CA TYR A 1 -7.68 12.64 8.48
C TYR A 1 -6.59 12.94 9.50
N PHE A 2 -5.34 12.90 9.08
CA PHE A 2 -4.19 13.35 9.85
C PHE A 2 -3.14 13.92 8.88
N GLU A 3 -2.23 14.71 9.41
CA GLU A 3 -1.17 15.35 8.64
C GLU A 3 0.17 14.71 8.94
N VAL A 4 1.00 14.58 7.91
CA VAL A 4 2.39 14.18 8.01
C VAL A 4 3.22 15.42 7.72
N PRO A 5 4.03 15.90 8.68
CA PRO A 5 4.66 17.24 8.58
C PRO A 5 5.66 17.32 7.41
N GLN A 6 6.38 16.26 7.15
CA GLN A 6 7.31 16.15 6.03
C GLN A 6 7.52 14.69 5.65
N THR A 7 7.45 14.39 4.36
CA THR A 7 7.73 13.07 3.83
C THR A 7 8.08 13.15 2.36
N GLU A 8 8.50 12.02 1.78
CA GLU A 8 8.69 11.90 0.35
C GLU A 8 7.35 11.89 -0.37
N MET A 9 7.27 12.63 -1.47
CA MET A 9 6.09 12.66 -2.33
C MET A 9 6.10 11.48 -3.30
N TYR A 10 4.94 10.85 -3.45
CA TYR A 10 4.68 9.89 -4.52
C TYR A 10 3.57 10.44 -5.41
N GLY A 11 3.59 10.04 -6.67
CA GLY A 11 2.63 10.50 -7.67
C GLY A 11 1.93 9.38 -8.42
N GLU A 12 0.78 9.68 -8.98
CA GLU A 12 0.09 8.86 -9.98
C GLU A 12 0.55 9.27 -11.41
N PRO A 13 0.53 8.36 -12.43
CA PRO A 13 -0.03 7.02 -12.38
C PRO A 13 0.85 6.02 -11.63
N PHE A 14 0.23 5.20 -10.83
CA PHE A 14 0.87 4.20 -10.01
C PHE A 14 0.26 2.83 -10.30
N GLN A 15 1.09 1.91 -10.75
CA GLN A 15 0.64 0.59 -11.20
C GLN A 15 0.41 -0.35 -10.03
N VAL A 16 -0.77 -0.28 -9.45
CA VAL A 16 -1.24 -1.25 -8.47
C VAL A 16 -2.51 -1.93 -8.98
N PRO A 17 -2.77 -3.18 -8.58
CA PRO A 17 -4.04 -3.84 -8.88
C PRO A 17 -5.22 -3.01 -8.37
N THR A 18 -6.39 -3.21 -8.96
CA THR A 18 -7.62 -2.62 -8.43
C THR A 18 -7.81 -3.09 -6.98
N PRO A 19 -7.83 -2.19 -6.00
CA PRO A 19 -7.98 -2.55 -4.61
C PRO A 19 -9.42 -3.02 -4.30
N HIS A 20 -9.56 -3.76 -3.19
CA HIS A 20 -10.86 -4.06 -2.61
C HIS A 20 -11.48 -2.77 -2.04
N GLU A 21 -10.68 -2.02 -1.30
CA GLU A 21 -11.05 -0.71 -0.79
C GLU A 21 -9.85 0.26 -0.85
N MET A 22 -10.14 1.52 -1.11
CA MET A 22 -9.22 2.63 -0.92
C MET A 22 -9.45 3.22 0.47
N VAL A 23 -8.48 3.04 1.37
CA VAL A 23 -8.58 3.48 2.77
C VAL A 23 -8.02 4.88 2.95
N PHE A 24 -6.88 5.16 2.30
CA PHE A 24 -6.23 6.46 2.36
C PHE A 24 -5.84 6.96 0.98
N SER A 25 -6.01 8.26 0.82
CA SER A 25 -5.44 9.05 -0.24
C SER A 25 -4.59 10.14 0.38
N SER A 26 -3.32 10.22 0.01
CA SER A 26 -2.43 11.30 0.43
C SER A 26 -2.58 12.48 -0.49
N TRP A 27 -2.61 13.64 0.10
CA TRP A 27 -2.69 14.92 -0.60
C TRP A 27 -1.49 15.77 -0.21
N TYR A 28 -0.67 16.06 -1.18
CA TYR A 28 0.55 16.83 -0.97
C TYR A 28 0.33 18.32 -1.17
N GLN A 29 1.20 19.12 -0.59
CA GLN A 29 1.10 20.58 -0.62
C GLN A 29 1.10 21.16 -2.04
N GLY A 30 1.76 20.48 -2.99
CA GLY A 30 1.77 20.85 -4.42
C GLY A 30 0.49 20.55 -5.18
N GLY A 31 -0.46 19.85 -4.56
CA GLY A 31 -1.73 19.45 -5.17
C GLY A 31 -1.73 18.01 -5.70
N GLU A 32 -0.61 17.31 -5.64
CA GLU A 32 -0.51 15.91 -6.03
C GLU A 32 -1.33 15.05 -5.09
N VAL A 33 -1.98 14.04 -5.67
CA VAL A 33 -2.78 13.06 -4.95
C VAL A 33 -2.25 11.66 -5.25
N PHE A 34 -2.16 10.83 -4.21
CA PHE A 34 -1.64 9.48 -4.29
C PHE A 34 -2.46 8.53 -3.43
N ARG A 35 -2.76 7.34 -3.98
CA ARG A 35 -3.47 6.29 -3.24
C ARG A 35 -2.53 5.59 -2.26
N SER A 36 -2.45 6.08 -1.05
CA SER A 36 -1.46 5.69 -0.05
C SER A 36 -1.86 4.55 0.87
N GLY A 37 -3.15 4.19 0.92
CA GLY A 37 -3.63 3.08 1.74
C GLY A 37 -4.70 2.27 1.03
N LEU A 38 -4.40 0.98 0.75
CA LEU A 38 -5.24 0.11 -0.06
C LEU A 38 -5.40 -1.26 0.61
N THR A 39 -6.57 -1.87 0.44
CA THR A 39 -6.80 -3.24 0.88
C THR A 39 -6.97 -4.18 -0.29
N TYR A 40 -6.53 -5.41 -0.11
CA TYR A 40 -6.74 -6.50 -1.06
C TYR A 40 -7.18 -7.76 -0.31
N LEU A 41 -8.06 -8.52 -0.95
CA LEU A 41 -8.44 -9.85 -0.51
C LEU A 41 -7.87 -10.86 -1.52
N ARG A 42 -7.09 -11.81 -1.04
CA ARG A 42 -6.47 -12.83 -1.88
C ARG A 42 -6.71 -14.22 -1.29
N GLY A 43 -7.68 -14.92 -1.85
CA GLY A 43 -8.22 -16.11 -1.20
C GLY A 43 -8.76 -15.76 0.19
N ASN A 44 -8.20 -16.40 1.21
CA ASN A 44 -8.52 -16.12 2.61
C ASN A 44 -7.57 -15.10 3.25
N GLY A 45 -6.57 -14.66 2.50
CA GLY A 45 -5.60 -13.69 2.95
C GLY A 45 -6.09 -12.27 2.78
N LYS A 46 -5.64 -11.39 3.67
CA LYS A 46 -5.86 -9.96 3.64
C LYS A 46 -4.52 -9.26 3.51
N ILE A 47 -4.47 -8.28 2.63
CA ILE A 47 -3.28 -7.46 2.42
C ILE A 47 -3.69 -6.02 2.65
N PHE A 48 -2.93 -5.31 3.47
CA PHE A 48 -3.00 -3.87 3.60
C PHE A 48 -1.73 -3.27 3.04
N TYR A 49 -1.87 -2.57 1.92
CA TYR A 49 -0.80 -1.75 1.36
C TYR A 49 -0.86 -0.36 1.97
N PHE A 50 0.27 0.14 2.45
CA PHE A 50 0.34 1.47 3.04
C PHE A 50 1.68 2.12 2.72
N SER A 51 1.63 3.27 2.05
CA SER A 51 2.79 4.06 1.66
C SER A 51 2.62 5.49 2.18
N PRO A 52 2.94 5.73 3.47
CA PRO A 52 2.82 7.07 4.06
C PRO A 52 3.99 7.99 3.72
N GLY A 53 5.07 7.44 3.17
CA GLY A 53 6.30 8.12 2.85
C GLY A 53 7.53 7.23 3.06
N HIS A 54 8.71 7.83 3.07
CA HIS A 54 9.99 7.14 3.14
C HIS A 54 10.58 7.16 4.56
N GLU A 55 11.30 6.11 4.94
CA GLU A 55 11.89 5.95 6.27
C GLU A 55 12.98 6.97 6.63
N THR A 56 13.53 7.66 5.64
CA THR A 56 14.46 8.79 5.87
C THR A 56 13.83 9.89 6.72
N TYR A 57 12.51 10.02 6.67
CA TYR A 57 11.76 10.92 7.53
C TYR A 57 11.18 10.15 8.73
N PRO A 58 11.11 10.75 9.93
CA PRO A 58 10.70 10.02 11.14
C PRO A 58 9.19 9.79 11.23
N ILE A 59 8.51 9.60 10.11
CA ILE A 59 7.04 9.45 10.01
C ILE A 59 6.52 8.21 10.75
N TYR A 60 7.29 7.13 10.79
CA TYR A 60 6.88 5.90 11.47
C TYR A 60 6.84 6.01 13.01
N HIS A 61 7.37 7.11 13.56
CA HIS A 61 7.24 7.45 14.98
C HIS A 61 5.98 8.29 15.28
N GLN A 62 5.29 8.75 14.26
CA GLN A 62 4.03 9.50 14.41
C GLN A 62 2.92 8.57 14.92
N SER A 63 2.18 9.03 15.92
CA SER A 63 1.15 8.24 16.62
C SER A 63 0.04 7.75 15.67
N GLU A 64 -0.36 8.58 14.72
CA GLU A 64 -1.38 8.27 13.74
C GLU A 64 -0.93 7.17 12.78
N ILE A 65 0.30 7.24 12.30
CA ILE A 65 0.89 6.18 11.46
C ILE A 65 0.97 4.86 12.23
N GLN A 66 1.42 4.90 13.47
CA GLN A 66 1.48 3.71 14.33
C GLN A 66 0.09 3.12 14.60
N LEU A 67 -0.92 3.98 14.78
CA LEU A 67 -2.30 3.54 14.95
C LEU A 67 -2.85 2.87 13.69
N VAL A 68 -2.56 3.41 12.51
CA VAL A 68 -2.92 2.78 11.23
C VAL A 68 -2.31 1.39 11.12
N LEU A 69 -1.00 1.26 11.36
CA LEU A 69 -0.30 -0.02 11.32
C LEU A 69 -0.88 -1.04 12.32
N LYS A 70 -1.13 -0.60 13.56
CA LYS A 70 -1.77 -1.44 14.58
C LYS A 70 -3.17 -1.91 14.16
N ASN A 71 -3.97 -1.04 13.57
CA ASN A 71 -5.30 -1.39 13.09
C ASN A 71 -5.23 -2.31 11.86
N ALA A 72 -4.29 -2.09 10.96
CA ALA A 72 -4.05 -2.96 9.80
C ALA A 72 -3.70 -4.39 10.23
N VAL A 73 -2.81 -4.54 11.21
CA VAL A 73 -2.46 -5.85 11.79
C VAL A 73 -3.70 -6.54 12.38
N LYS A 74 -4.50 -5.81 13.17
CA LYS A 74 -5.74 -6.35 13.74
C LYS A 74 -6.75 -6.76 12.66
N TRP A 75 -6.90 -5.94 11.62
CA TRP A 75 -7.79 -6.23 10.51
C TRP A 75 -7.34 -7.45 9.71
N ALA A 76 -6.03 -7.60 9.50
CA ALA A 76 -5.45 -8.71 8.74
C ALA A 76 -5.44 -10.03 9.50
N CYS A 77 -5.56 -10.01 10.83
CA CYS A 77 -5.61 -11.21 11.63
C CYS A 77 -6.73 -12.15 11.17
N PRO A 78 -6.46 -13.47 11.08
CA PRO A 78 -7.49 -14.45 10.83
C PRO A 78 -8.57 -14.40 11.93
N ALA A 79 -9.83 -14.56 11.55
CA ALA A 79 -10.88 -14.72 12.54
C ALA A 79 -10.68 -16.07 13.30
N PRO A 80 -10.78 -16.09 14.63
CA PRO A 80 -10.65 -17.33 15.40
C PRO A 80 -11.69 -18.37 14.93
N GLY A 81 -11.22 -19.58 14.65
CA GLY A 81 -12.11 -20.72 14.34
C GLY A 81 -12.48 -20.88 12.86
N ILE A 82 -12.03 -20.03 11.98
CA ILE A 82 -12.24 -20.24 10.54
C ILE A 82 -10.99 -20.89 9.93
N TRP A 83 -10.85 -22.19 10.07
CA TRP A 83 -9.99 -22.99 9.25
C TRP A 83 -10.74 -23.30 7.96
N LEU A 84 -10.25 -22.75 6.87
CA LEU A 84 -10.98 -22.71 5.60
C LEU A 84 -10.52 -23.84 4.69
N ASP A 85 -10.83 -25.07 5.05
CA ASP A 85 -10.59 -26.23 4.18
C ASP A 85 -11.47 -26.22 2.91
N ASN A 86 -12.47 -25.34 2.81
CA ASN A 86 -13.48 -25.37 1.76
C ASN A 86 -13.51 -24.12 0.85
N TYR A 87 -12.50 -23.24 0.92
CA TYR A 87 -12.48 -22.12 0.01
C TYR A 87 -11.80 -22.51 -1.31
N THR A 88 -12.58 -22.65 -2.35
CA THR A 88 -12.10 -22.65 -3.74
C THR A 88 -11.38 -21.33 -3.99
N ARG A 89 -10.06 -21.36 -3.98
CA ARG A 89 -9.23 -20.22 -4.37
C ARG A 89 -9.56 -19.85 -5.81
N LYS A 90 -10.27 -18.77 -6.03
CA LYS A 90 -10.23 -18.16 -7.35
C LYS A 90 -8.79 -17.76 -7.58
N ALA A 91 -8.17 -18.37 -8.57
CA ALA A 91 -6.83 -18.00 -9.00
C ALA A 91 -6.86 -16.54 -9.46
N THR A 92 -6.45 -15.63 -8.59
CA THR A 92 -6.11 -14.27 -9.01
C THR A 92 -4.72 -14.32 -9.64
N PRO A 93 -4.50 -13.62 -10.75
CA PRO A 93 -3.16 -13.56 -11.34
C PRO A 93 -2.13 -13.13 -10.29
N PRO A 94 -0.94 -13.75 -10.26
CA PRO A 94 0.12 -13.33 -9.36
C PRO A 94 0.41 -11.84 -9.55
N VAL A 95 0.61 -11.12 -8.46
CA VAL A 95 0.94 -9.68 -8.49
C VAL A 95 2.24 -9.44 -9.27
N GLU A 96 3.13 -10.43 -9.28
CA GLU A 96 4.40 -10.44 -10.00
C GLU A 96 4.23 -10.24 -11.52
N ASN A 97 3.13 -10.72 -12.09
CA ASN A 97 2.85 -10.56 -13.53
C ASN A 97 2.44 -9.11 -13.91
N ILE A 98 2.15 -8.27 -12.94
CA ILE A 98 1.80 -6.87 -13.17
C ILE A 98 3.06 -6.01 -13.30
N GLN A 99 4.16 -6.44 -12.67
CA GLN A 99 5.44 -5.71 -12.67
C GLN A 99 6.20 -5.83 -13.99
N GLU A 100 5.92 -6.84 -14.81
CA GLU A 100 6.65 -7.05 -16.08
C GLU A 100 6.29 -6.03 -17.19
N ARG A 101 5.29 -5.19 -17.00
CA ARG A 101 4.79 -4.26 -18.03
C ARG A 101 5.01 -2.78 -17.73
N GLY A 102 5.59 -2.45 -16.60
CA GLY A 102 5.88 -1.08 -16.22
C GLY A 102 7.34 -0.67 -16.49
N PRO A 103 7.62 0.64 -16.64
CA PRO A 103 9.00 1.11 -16.65
C PRO A 103 9.67 0.68 -15.35
N LYS A 104 10.85 0.07 -15.46
CA LYS A 104 11.68 -0.23 -14.29
C LYS A 104 12.09 1.07 -13.64
N LEU A 105 11.51 1.38 -12.48
CA LEU A 105 11.73 2.62 -11.74
C LEU A 105 13.17 2.77 -11.23
N HIS A 106 13.98 1.71 -11.28
CA HIS A 106 15.38 1.71 -10.85
C HIS A 106 16.26 0.97 -11.87
N GLU A 107 16.45 1.54 -13.05
CA GLU A 107 17.58 1.12 -13.86
C GLU A 107 18.85 1.80 -13.32
N PRO A 108 19.99 1.06 -13.21
CA PRO A 108 21.27 1.68 -12.87
C PRO A 108 21.57 2.78 -13.90
N GLY A 109 21.66 4.02 -13.46
CA GLY A 109 21.87 5.19 -14.31
C GLY A 109 20.69 6.16 -14.45
N SER A 110 19.52 5.85 -13.87
CA SER A 110 18.35 6.77 -13.85
C SER A 110 18.40 7.80 -12.72
N GLU A 111 19.48 7.88 -11.96
CA GLU A 111 19.65 8.79 -10.81
C GLU A 111 19.71 10.29 -11.17
N GLY A 112 19.50 10.64 -12.41
CA GLY A 112 19.62 12.01 -12.91
C GLY A 112 18.34 12.72 -13.34
N LEU A 113 17.19 12.10 -13.25
CA LEU A 113 15.91 12.71 -13.64
C LEU A 113 15.00 12.88 -12.40
N ARG A 114 15.30 13.89 -11.63
CA ARG A 114 14.39 14.49 -10.65
C ARG A 114 13.88 15.82 -11.18
#